data_eff6430b83f8ac8a189aa7c9ce3c7406
#
_entry.id   eff6430b83f8ac8a189aa7c9ce3c7406
#
_cell.length_a   1.000
_cell.length_b   1.000
_cell.length_c   1.000
_cell.angle_alpha   90.00
_cell.angle_beta   90.00
_cell.angle_gamma   90.00
#
_symmetry.space_group_name_H-M   'P 1'
#
loop_
_entity.id
_entity.type
_entity.pdbx_description
1 polymer ?
#
loop_
_entity_poly.entity_id
_entity_poly.type
_entity_poly.pdbx_seq_one_letter_code
_entity_poly.pdbx_strand_id
1 'polypeptide(L)'
;MTKVFLDTNILIDFVDNRENRTYATFILSMAEEGLISLHASYLSYANMGYILRKRTQQERYQLIRDVRKMVTVLPCDVMQLDKALEKPTRDFEDMLQYQCAKAAGCDVIVTNNKKDFEEFCDMPFYTSEEFLLQFDF
;
A
#
# COMPACT_ATOMS: atom_id res chain seq x y z
N MET A 1 -3.90 -17.33 4.67
CA MET A 1 -4.02 -15.91 5.09
C MET A 1 -3.93 -15.00 3.89
N THR A 2 -4.86 -14.10 3.75
CA THR A 2 -4.88 -13.16 2.62
C THR A 2 -3.71 -12.19 2.70
N LYS A 3 -2.94 -12.10 1.64
CA LYS A 3 -1.81 -11.16 1.52
C LYS A 3 -2.31 -9.87 0.88
N VAL A 4 -2.32 -8.79 1.64
CA VAL A 4 -2.86 -7.50 1.22
C VAL A 4 -1.71 -6.55 0.92
N PHE A 5 -1.69 -6.01 -0.29
CA PHE A 5 -0.73 -4.97 -0.68
C PHE A 5 -1.37 -3.60 -0.45
N LEU A 6 -0.66 -2.74 0.26
CA LEU A 6 -1.13 -1.40 0.60
C LEU A 6 -0.39 -0.35 -0.22
N ASP A 7 -1.16 0.47 -0.95
CA ASP A 7 -0.61 1.64 -1.63
C ASP A 7 -0.16 2.69 -0.60
N THR A 8 0.73 3.58 -0.99
CA THR A 8 1.32 4.59 -0.10
C THR A 8 0.27 5.40 0.66
N ASN A 9 -0.83 5.77 0.00
CA ASN A 9 -1.89 6.58 0.64
C ASN A 9 -2.51 5.87 1.84
N ILE A 10 -2.62 4.55 1.80
CA ILE A 10 -3.16 3.77 2.92
C ILE A 10 -2.18 3.81 4.10
N LEU A 11 -0.87 3.72 3.82
CA LEU A 11 0.14 3.82 4.88
C LEU A 11 0.09 5.18 5.58
N ILE A 12 -0.12 6.24 4.81
CA ILE A 12 -0.28 7.59 5.37
C ILE A 12 -1.55 7.67 6.23
N ASP A 13 -2.63 7.03 5.80
CA ASP A 13 -3.89 7.01 6.56
C ASP A 13 -3.72 6.35 7.94
N PHE A 14 -2.79 5.43 8.10
CA PHE A 14 -2.51 4.81 9.41
C PHE A 14 -1.93 5.82 10.41
N VAL A 15 -1.18 6.79 9.94
CA VAL A 15 -0.36 7.66 10.82
C VAL A 15 -0.76 9.12 10.77
N ASP A 16 -1.61 9.51 9.85
CA ASP A 16 -2.05 10.89 9.70
C ASP A 16 -3.56 11.00 9.89
N ASN A 17 -4.02 12.16 10.34
CA ASN A 17 -5.45 12.40 10.60
C ASN A 17 -6.15 12.76 9.29
N ARG A 18 -6.38 11.75 8.45
CA ARG A 18 -7.05 11.87 7.15
C ARG A 18 -8.44 11.25 7.19
N GLU A 19 -9.24 11.58 6.17
CA GLU A 19 -10.61 11.12 6.02
C GLU A 19 -10.76 9.60 6.17
N ASN A 20 -9.85 8.84 5.59
CA ASN A 20 -9.94 7.37 5.56
C ASN A 20 -9.23 6.68 6.73
N ARG A 21 -8.79 7.42 7.73
CA ARG A 21 -8.04 6.85 8.87
C ARG A 21 -8.81 5.76 9.61
N THR A 22 -10.12 5.93 9.76
CA THR A 22 -10.96 4.93 10.44
C THR A 22 -10.91 3.59 9.72
N TYR A 23 -11.03 3.60 8.39
CA TYR A 23 -10.97 2.36 7.60
C TYR A 23 -9.57 1.73 7.69
N ALA A 24 -8.53 2.55 7.58
CA ALA A 24 -7.15 2.07 7.70
C ALA A 24 -6.90 1.43 9.07
N THR A 25 -7.44 2.01 10.13
CA THR A 25 -7.33 1.47 11.48
C THR A 25 -8.00 0.11 11.61
N PHE A 26 -9.16 -0.08 11.01
CA PHE A 26 -9.83 -1.39 11.01
C PHE A 26 -9.02 -2.44 10.25
N ILE A 27 -8.43 -2.08 9.12
CA ILE A 27 -7.57 -2.99 8.35
C ILE A 27 -6.38 -3.42 9.20
N LEU A 28 -5.77 -2.47 9.91
CA LEU A 28 -4.65 -2.76 10.81
C LEU A 28 -5.07 -3.72 11.92
N SER A 29 -6.25 -3.52 12.51
CA SER A 29 -6.78 -4.41 13.54
C SER A 29 -6.96 -5.84 13.03
N MET A 30 -7.42 -6.01 11.78
CA MET A 30 -7.54 -7.33 11.17
C MET A 30 -6.18 -8.03 11.08
N ALA A 31 -5.14 -7.30 10.74
CA ALA A 31 -3.79 -7.84 10.67
C ALA A 31 -3.28 -8.22 12.06
N GLU A 32 -3.56 -7.41 13.08
CA GLU A 32 -3.18 -7.69 14.45
C GLU A 32 -3.87 -8.95 14.98
N GLU A 33 -5.08 -9.23 14.53
CA GLU A 33 -5.83 -10.44 14.87
C GLU A 33 -5.41 -11.67 14.04
N GLY A 34 -4.49 -11.50 13.10
CA GLY A 34 -3.99 -12.59 12.28
C GLY A 34 -4.89 -13.01 11.13
N LEU A 35 -5.88 -12.18 10.76
CA LEU A 35 -6.81 -12.48 9.68
C LEU A 35 -6.21 -12.22 8.31
N ILE A 36 -5.32 -11.24 8.20
CA ILE A 36 -4.65 -10.85 6.96
C ILE A 36 -3.19 -10.51 7.25
N SER A 37 -2.37 -10.48 6.22
CA SER A 37 -1.00 -9.95 6.32
C SER A 37 -0.88 -8.70 5.45
N LEU A 38 -0.19 -7.69 5.97
CA LEU A 38 -0.03 -6.40 5.30
C LEU A 38 1.34 -6.29 4.68
N HIS A 39 1.40 -5.83 3.44
CA HIS A 39 2.63 -5.70 2.66
C HIS A 39 2.64 -4.37 1.91
N ALA A 40 3.81 -3.79 1.76
CA ALA A 40 4.00 -2.59 0.95
C ALA A 40 5.41 -2.62 0.37
N SER A 41 5.61 -1.97 -0.79
CA SER A 41 6.94 -1.91 -1.38
C SER A 41 7.81 -0.90 -0.64
N TYR A 42 9.13 -1.09 -0.68
CA TYR A 42 10.03 -0.11 -0.07
C TYR A 42 9.92 1.26 -0.76
N LEU A 43 9.44 1.32 -2.01
CA LEU A 43 9.17 2.59 -2.70
C LEU A 43 8.18 3.44 -1.92
N SER A 44 7.18 2.81 -1.30
CA SER A 44 6.18 3.53 -0.50
C SER A 44 6.83 4.22 0.70
N TYR A 45 7.90 3.66 1.25
CA TYR A 45 8.60 4.30 2.36
C TYR A 45 9.34 5.56 1.91
N ALA A 46 9.93 5.55 0.72
CA ALA A 46 10.51 6.76 0.14
C ALA A 46 9.42 7.81 -0.12
N ASN A 47 8.27 7.39 -0.64
CA ASN A 47 7.13 8.27 -0.88
C ASN A 47 6.61 8.87 0.42
N MET A 48 6.54 8.08 1.50
CA MET A 48 6.15 8.59 2.81
C MET A 48 7.10 9.68 3.29
N GLY A 49 8.41 9.48 3.11
CA GLY A 49 9.41 10.48 3.48
C GLY A 49 9.16 11.82 2.78
N TYR A 50 8.78 11.77 1.50
CA TYR A 50 8.45 12.97 0.74
C TYR A 50 7.11 13.58 1.20
N ILE A 51 6.07 12.78 1.32
CA ILE A 51 4.73 13.25 1.72
C ILE A 51 4.77 13.91 3.10
N LEU A 52 5.55 13.34 4.02
CA LEU A 52 5.66 13.84 5.40
C LEU A 52 6.78 14.89 5.56
N ARG A 53 7.30 15.44 4.48
CA ARG A 53 8.46 16.35 4.52
C ARG A 53 8.27 17.64 5.32
N LYS A 54 7.00 18.06 5.48
CA LYS A 54 6.69 19.28 6.26
C LYS A 54 6.65 19.05 7.75
N ARG A 55 6.65 17.79 8.21
CA ARG A 55 6.73 17.47 9.62
C ARG A 55 8.18 17.60 10.09
N THR A 56 8.39 17.69 11.40
CA THR A 56 9.75 17.66 11.93
C THR A 56 10.44 16.37 11.54
N GLN A 57 11.76 16.40 11.47
CA GLN A 57 12.55 15.21 11.17
C GLN A 57 12.24 14.08 12.15
N GLN A 58 12.15 14.39 13.43
CA GLN A 58 11.86 13.42 14.47
C GLN A 58 10.48 12.76 14.28
N GLU A 59 9.45 13.56 14.02
CA GLU A 59 8.10 13.04 13.77
C GLU A 59 8.05 12.18 12.53
N ARG A 60 8.63 12.65 11.42
CA ARG A 60 8.63 11.94 10.16
C ARG A 60 9.23 10.54 10.29
N TYR A 61 10.40 10.47 10.93
CA TYR A 61 11.07 9.19 11.13
C TYR A 61 10.28 8.26 12.05
N GLN A 62 9.68 8.81 13.10
CA GLN A 62 8.88 8.00 14.02
C GLN A 62 7.65 7.41 13.31
N LEU A 63 6.96 8.20 12.50
CA LEU A 63 5.79 7.72 11.75
C LEU A 63 6.16 6.62 10.76
N ILE A 64 7.29 6.78 10.08
CA ILE A 64 7.76 5.75 9.14
C ILE A 64 8.16 4.48 9.88
N ARG A 65 8.82 4.59 11.04
CA ARG A 65 9.15 3.43 11.86
C ARG A 65 7.90 2.70 12.34
N ASP A 66 6.87 3.44 12.71
CA ASP A 66 5.61 2.85 13.17
C ASP A 66 4.99 1.99 12.07
N VAL A 67 4.93 2.50 10.84
CA VAL A 67 4.43 1.74 9.69
C VAL A 67 5.32 0.52 9.44
N ARG A 68 6.63 0.68 9.53
CA ARG A 68 7.58 -0.42 9.28
C ARG A 68 7.35 -1.61 10.22
N LYS A 69 6.92 -1.35 11.45
CA LYS A 69 6.63 -2.41 12.43
C LYS A 69 5.37 -3.19 12.09
N MET A 70 4.42 -2.58 11.39
CA MET A 70 3.10 -3.15 11.14
C MET A 70 2.99 -3.83 9.77
N VAL A 71 3.84 -3.45 8.84
CA VAL A 71 3.70 -3.81 7.43
C VAL A 71 5.00 -4.46 6.93
N THR A 72 4.87 -5.63 6.30
CA THR A 72 6.01 -6.31 5.69
C THR A 72 6.49 -5.55 4.46
N VAL A 73 7.77 -5.25 4.39
CA VAL A 73 8.36 -4.53 3.25
C VAL A 73 8.68 -5.50 2.13
N LEU A 74 8.21 -5.18 0.93
CA LEU A 74 8.50 -5.94 -0.28
C LEU A 74 9.59 -5.23 -1.09
N PRO A 75 10.52 -5.99 -1.67
CA PRO A 75 11.50 -5.41 -2.57
C PRO A 75 10.87 -4.98 -3.88
N CYS A 76 11.48 -3.99 -4.52
CA CYS A 76 11.17 -3.62 -5.90
C CYS A 76 12.51 -3.57 -6.62
N ASP A 77 12.82 -4.59 -7.40
CA ASP A 77 14.12 -4.70 -8.04
C ASP A 77 14.03 -4.53 -9.57
N VAL A 78 15.13 -4.80 -10.25
CA VAL A 78 15.26 -4.58 -11.70
C VAL A 78 14.18 -5.31 -12.49
N MET A 79 13.80 -6.51 -12.08
CA MET A 79 12.80 -7.31 -12.80
C MET A 79 11.44 -6.62 -12.84
N GLN A 80 11.00 -6.04 -11.72
CA GLN A 80 9.73 -5.32 -11.67
C GLN A 80 9.81 -4.03 -12.49
N LEU A 81 10.93 -3.33 -12.45
CA LEU A 81 11.15 -2.14 -13.26
C LEU A 81 11.05 -2.48 -14.75
N ASP A 82 11.72 -3.53 -15.19
CA ASP A 82 11.69 -3.94 -16.60
C ASP A 82 10.28 -4.29 -17.06
N LYS A 83 9.52 -5.00 -16.22
CA LYS A 83 8.12 -5.32 -16.53
C LYS A 83 7.24 -4.08 -16.62
N ALA A 84 7.44 -3.12 -15.73
CA ALA A 84 6.70 -1.86 -15.77
C ALA A 84 7.00 -1.06 -17.03
N LEU A 85 8.22 -1.16 -17.56
CA LEU A 85 8.65 -0.46 -18.77
C LEU A 85 8.17 -1.13 -20.07
N GLU A 86 7.70 -2.37 -20.02
CA GLU A 86 7.24 -3.09 -21.22
C GLU A 86 5.99 -2.45 -21.83
N LYS A 87 5.13 -1.87 -21.00
CA LYS A 87 3.87 -1.29 -21.45
C LYS A 87 3.65 0.08 -20.80
N PRO A 88 3.73 1.17 -21.55
CA PRO A 88 3.46 2.52 -21.02
C PRO A 88 2.03 2.60 -20.44
N THR A 89 1.93 3.18 -19.26
CA THR A 89 0.66 3.42 -18.58
C THR A 89 0.60 4.87 -18.11
N ARG A 90 -0.60 5.34 -17.76
CA ARG A 90 -0.79 6.71 -17.31
C ARG A 90 0.03 7.04 -16.06
N ASP A 91 0.06 6.11 -15.09
CA ASP A 91 0.81 6.29 -13.85
C ASP A 91 1.88 5.21 -13.72
N PHE A 92 3.12 5.61 -13.99
CA PHE A 92 4.26 4.69 -13.94
C PHE A 92 4.52 4.16 -12.52
N GLU A 93 4.40 5.04 -11.51
CA GLU A 93 4.63 4.62 -10.13
C GLU A 93 3.63 3.55 -9.70
N ASP A 94 2.34 3.73 -10.03
CA ASP A 94 1.32 2.75 -9.68
C ASP A 94 1.52 1.44 -10.44
N MET A 95 1.95 1.49 -11.70
CA MET A 95 2.31 0.29 -12.44
C MET A 95 3.47 -0.45 -11.76
N LEU A 96 4.47 0.29 -11.30
CA LEU A 96 5.61 -0.30 -10.60
C LEU A 96 5.18 -0.95 -9.27
N GLN A 97 4.29 -0.28 -8.52
CA GLN A 97 3.70 -0.83 -7.30
C GLN A 97 2.95 -2.15 -7.59
N TYR A 98 2.17 -2.16 -8.65
CA TYR A 98 1.45 -3.36 -9.06
C TYR A 98 2.41 -4.51 -9.37
N GLN A 99 3.51 -4.26 -10.09
CA GLN A 99 4.50 -5.29 -10.40
C GLN A 99 5.15 -5.85 -9.12
N CYS A 100 5.39 -5.00 -8.13
CA CYS A 100 5.89 -5.45 -6.83
C CYS A 100 4.89 -6.36 -6.12
N ALA A 101 3.62 -5.97 -6.10
CA ALA A 101 2.56 -6.75 -5.47
C ALA A 101 2.39 -8.11 -6.15
N LYS A 102 2.40 -8.12 -7.48
CA LYS A 102 2.26 -9.32 -8.29
C LYS A 102 3.43 -10.28 -8.07
N ALA A 103 4.66 -9.77 -8.09
CA ALA A 103 5.87 -10.58 -7.89
C ALA A 103 5.89 -11.24 -6.50
N ALA A 104 5.33 -10.58 -5.50
CA ALA A 104 5.28 -11.09 -4.13
C ALA A 104 4.11 -12.04 -3.89
N GLY A 105 3.25 -12.26 -4.87
CA GLY A 105 2.09 -13.13 -4.74
C GLY A 105 1.00 -12.56 -3.85
N CYS A 106 0.85 -11.25 -3.82
CA CYS A 106 -0.24 -10.62 -3.07
C CYS A 106 -1.59 -10.97 -3.70
N ASP A 107 -2.62 -11.09 -2.88
CA ASP A 107 -3.96 -11.49 -3.29
C ASP A 107 -4.84 -10.31 -3.68
N VAL A 108 -4.58 -9.14 -3.11
CA VAL A 108 -5.42 -7.97 -3.28
C VAL A 108 -4.59 -6.69 -3.06
N ILE A 109 -4.97 -5.62 -3.75
CA ILE A 109 -4.40 -4.30 -3.55
C ILE A 109 -5.45 -3.40 -2.89
N VAL A 110 -5.05 -2.65 -1.87
CA VAL A 110 -5.88 -1.61 -1.26
C VAL A 110 -5.27 -0.25 -1.62
N THR A 111 -6.06 0.60 -2.24
CA THR A 111 -5.62 1.91 -2.72
C THR A 111 -6.78 2.90 -2.69
N ASN A 112 -6.49 4.16 -2.35
CA ASN A 112 -7.50 5.22 -2.46
C ASN A 112 -7.60 5.77 -3.89
N ASN A 113 -6.69 5.37 -4.78
CA ASN A 113 -6.61 5.82 -6.17
C ASN A 113 -6.95 4.69 -7.14
N LYS A 114 -8.09 4.03 -6.97
CA LYS A 114 -8.51 2.90 -7.80
C LYS A 114 -8.42 3.19 -9.29
N LYS A 115 -8.78 4.40 -9.69
CA LYS A 115 -8.79 4.80 -11.10
C LYS A 115 -7.44 4.61 -11.76
N ASP A 116 -6.34 4.83 -11.02
CA ASP A 116 -4.99 4.71 -11.56
C ASP A 116 -4.57 3.25 -11.76
N PHE A 117 -5.28 2.30 -11.15
CA PHE A 117 -5.01 0.86 -11.27
C PHE A 117 -5.91 0.15 -12.29
N GLU A 118 -7.01 0.76 -12.70
CA GLU A 118 -7.98 0.15 -13.63
C GLU A 118 -7.35 -0.27 -14.96
N GLU A 119 -6.37 0.48 -15.43
CA GLU A 119 -5.74 0.27 -16.74
C GLU A 119 -4.97 -1.06 -16.84
N PHE A 120 -4.39 -1.55 -15.73
CA PHE A 120 -3.43 -2.65 -15.80
C PHE A 120 -3.60 -3.72 -14.72
N CYS A 121 -4.41 -3.48 -13.68
CA CYS A 121 -4.46 -4.37 -12.53
C CYS A 121 -5.36 -5.58 -12.77
N ASP A 122 -4.78 -6.78 -12.77
CA ASP A 122 -5.49 -8.04 -12.98
C ASP A 122 -5.91 -8.72 -11.67
N MET A 123 -5.42 -8.24 -10.53
CA MET A 123 -5.85 -8.77 -9.25
C MET A 123 -6.95 -7.87 -8.65
N PRO A 124 -7.75 -8.37 -7.69
CA PRO A 124 -8.74 -7.54 -7.02
C PRO A 124 -8.09 -6.31 -6.39
N PHE A 125 -8.72 -5.16 -6.53
CA PHE A 125 -8.25 -3.92 -5.93
C PHE A 125 -9.44 -3.11 -5.43
N TYR A 126 -9.29 -2.56 -4.22
CA TYR A 126 -10.38 -1.91 -3.49
C TYR A 126 -9.87 -0.67 -2.78
N THR A 127 -10.79 0.29 -2.52
CA THR A 127 -10.50 1.32 -1.51
C THR A 127 -10.52 0.65 -0.14
N SER A 128 -10.01 1.34 0.88
CA SER A 128 -10.03 0.80 2.24
C SER A 128 -11.46 0.48 2.71
N GLU A 129 -12.43 1.36 2.40
CA GLU A 129 -13.84 1.11 2.73
C GLU A 129 -14.37 -0.13 2.02
N GLU A 130 -14.16 -0.23 0.70
CA GLU A 130 -14.61 -1.36 -0.11
C GLU A 130 -13.98 -2.68 0.37
N PHE A 131 -12.69 -2.64 0.71
CA PHE A 131 -12.00 -3.81 1.20
C PHE A 131 -12.65 -4.37 2.46
N LEU A 132 -13.01 -3.49 3.40
CA LEU A 132 -13.67 -3.91 4.64
C LEU A 132 -15.03 -4.55 4.37
N LEU A 133 -15.74 -4.11 3.33
CA LEU A 133 -17.03 -4.69 2.96
C LEU A 133 -16.93 -6.11 2.40
N GLN A 134 -15.72 -6.56 2.02
CA GLN A 134 -15.50 -7.92 1.54
C GLN A 134 -15.38 -8.93 2.66
N PHE A 135 -15.24 -8.48 3.91
CA PHE A 135 -15.09 -9.34 5.06
C PHE A 135 -16.33 -9.27 5.95
N ASP A 136 -16.81 -10.44 6.32
CA ASP A 136 -17.98 -10.59 7.18
C ASP A 136 -17.49 -10.65 8.63
N PHE A 137 -17.83 -9.66 9.40
CA PHE A 137 -17.44 -9.58 10.81
C PHE A 137 -18.60 -9.96 11.72
#